data_2e06519e9cd78d939c70e05851016c41
#
_entry.id   2e06519e9cd78d939c70e05851016c41
#
_cell.length_a   1.000
_cell.length_b   1.000
_cell.length_c   1.000
_cell.angle_alpha   90.00
_cell.angle_beta   90.00
_cell.angle_gamma   90.00
#
_symmetry.space_group_name_H-M   'P 1'
#
loop_
_entity.id
_entity.type
_entity.pdbx_description
1 polymer ?
#
loop_
_entity_poly.entity_id
_entity_poly.type
_entity_poly.pdbx_seq_one_letter_code
_entity_poly.pdbx_strand_id
1 'polypeptide(L)'
;MNKYIFCLTSFLVFINCRKTLSEGKNYTIETLMSNNRSSGGYFSKDASKLIYSSDKTGVFNIYEVDLSTKKEIQKTNSKEESYFVQGYSPLTNEIIYSADKGGNENSHLYLIRNEKSIDLTPGENTKASLLGWTKDQKNMYFQSNSRNPKYFDLYKINIETLETIMVFQNDLAYRYNSISENDRYLVFGLSISRNEDKMFLYDLKTKEKIEISNEKANYSGQGFDKNDENYFYTTNHEGEFYYLMSYNITSGKRDLVYKTNWDVRNSYLTKNNTYRVISINEDAKNRLVVVNNNDNSRVNFKGFEGLNIDSVYFSENEEVLRISARSSKSPGEIYTYNLTNDELNKITSNLNSKINPSNLAEGKVVRYESFDGLKIPAILYKPKNATKKEKVPALVWVHGGPGGQSRIGYRPLIQYLVNHGYAILAVNNRGSSGYGKTFYSLDDKNHGENDLKDCAWGKYWLQKQEYIDKEKIGIIGGSYGGFMTMAAMTFMPDEFKVGVNIYGVTNWVRTLRSIPAYWESSRNQLYKEMGNPFSKDSIRLYNISPLFHAQNIKNPIMVLQGANDPRVLQIESDEMVKAARSFGVYVEYLLFEDAGHGFAKKKQQIEGYSKILNFVDSKLK
;
A
#
# COMPACT_ATOMS: atom_id res chain seq x y z
N MET A 1 33.16 84.45 -26.50
CA MET A 1 31.88 84.12 -25.80
C MET A 1 31.37 82.84 -26.44
N ASN A 2 31.74 81.70 -25.84
CA ASN A 2 31.40 80.33 -26.33
C ASN A 2 30.21 79.83 -25.57
N LYS A 3 29.15 79.44 -26.31
CA LYS A 3 28.01 78.67 -25.78
C LYS A 3 28.26 77.20 -26.03
N TYR A 4 28.35 76.38 -24.93
CA TYR A 4 28.33 74.97 -25.03
C TYR A 4 26.89 74.43 -24.92
N ILE A 5 26.49 73.67 -25.97
CA ILE A 5 25.24 72.94 -26.01
C ILE A 5 25.54 71.53 -25.51
N PHE A 6 24.90 71.13 -24.39
CA PHE A 6 24.96 69.77 -23.88
C PHE A 6 23.81 68.93 -24.52
N CYS A 7 24.17 67.96 -25.32
CA CYS A 7 23.23 66.98 -25.86
C CYS A 7 23.11 65.77 -24.91
N LEU A 8 21.95 65.66 -24.24
CA LEU A 8 21.64 64.43 -23.41
C LEU A 8 21.11 63.35 -24.34
N THR A 9 21.91 62.31 -24.58
CA THR A 9 21.46 61.06 -25.20
C THR A 9 20.93 60.11 -24.15
N SER A 10 19.61 59.95 -24.10
CA SER A 10 18.95 58.95 -23.26
C SER A 10 19.13 57.55 -23.87
N PHE A 11 19.89 56.72 -23.21
CA PHE A 11 19.97 55.27 -23.49
C PHE A 11 18.76 54.56 -22.86
N LEU A 12 17.78 54.21 -23.69
CA LEU A 12 16.70 53.28 -23.32
C LEU A 12 17.24 51.86 -23.34
N VAL A 13 17.54 51.33 -22.15
CA VAL A 13 17.85 49.89 -21.96
C VAL A 13 16.54 49.12 -21.99
N PHE A 14 16.22 48.51 -23.10
CA PHE A 14 15.18 47.49 -23.17
C PHE A 14 15.65 46.24 -22.43
N ILE A 15 15.22 46.06 -21.16
CA ILE A 15 15.35 44.81 -20.47
C ILE A 15 14.34 43.82 -21.08
N ASN A 16 14.83 43.04 -22.03
CA ASN A 16 14.11 41.90 -22.57
C ASN A 16 14.00 40.82 -21.46
N CYS A 17 12.96 40.89 -20.65
CA CYS A 17 12.60 39.82 -19.73
C CYS A 17 12.08 38.62 -20.55
N ARG A 18 13.01 37.89 -21.18
CA ARG A 18 12.68 36.54 -21.66
C ARG A 18 12.29 35.73 -20.45
N LYS A 19 10.99 35.53 -20.24
CA LYS A 19 10.48 34.38 -19.48
C LYS A 19 11.06 33.14 -20.16
N THR A 20 12.18 32.66 -19.69
CA THR A 20 12.61 31.27 -19.89
C THR A 20 11.54 30.41 -19.23
N LEU A 21 10.56 29.97 -20.02
CA LEU A 21 9.79 28.78 -19.68
C LEU A 21 10.87 27.69 -19.47
N SER A 22 11.12 27.31 -18.22
CA SER A 22 12.03 26.21 -17.94
C SER A 22 11.43 24.99 -18.64
N GLU A 23 12.07 24.57 -19.74
CA GLU A 23 11.82 23.26 -20.32
C GLU A 23 11.85 22.26 -19.18
N GLY A 24 10.77 21.46 -19.04
CA GLY A 24 10.63 20.53 -17.94
C GLY A 24 11.82 19.57 -17.93
N LYS A 25 12.67 19.67 -16.92
CA LYS A 25 13.86 18.84 -16.82
C LYS A 25 13.46 17.37 -16.70
N ASN A 26 13.90 16.52 -17.64
CA ASN A 26 13.74 15.08 -17.52
C ASN A 26 14.70 14.56 -16.44
N TYR A 27 14.15 13.91 -15.44
CA TYR A 27 14.93 13.30 -14.36
C TYR A 27 15.33 11.87 -14.75
N THR A 28 16.59 11.50 -14.50
CA THR A 28 17.00 10.10 -14.61
C THR A 28 16.31 9.27 -13.53
N ILE A 29 16.24 7.95 -13.76
CA ILE A 29 15.66 7.06 -12.76
C ILE A 29 16.44 7.09 -11.45
N GLU A 30 17.79 7.21 -11.51
CA GLU A 30 18.63 7.33 -10.33
C GLU A 30 18.28 8.57 -9.51
N THR A 31 17.98 9.70 -10.18
CA THR A 31 17.54 10.92 -9.51
C THR A 31 16.19 10.71 -8.79
N LEU A 32 15.22 10.07 -9.46
CA LEU A 32 13.89 9.80 -8.85
C LEU A 32 13.97 8.72 -7.77
N MET A 33 14.83 7.71 -7.93
CA MET A 33 15.04 6.65 -6.93
C MET A 33 15.96 7.05 -5.78
N SER A 34 16.68 8.19 -5.90
CA SER A 34 17.41 8.79 -4.78
C SER A 34 16.47 9.45 -3.74
N ASN A 35 15.18 9.53 -4.00
CA ASN A 35 14.18 9.79 -2.97
C ASN A 35 14.20 8.69 -1.92
N ASN A 36 14.00 9.07 -0.67
CA ASN A 36 13.90 8.12 0.41
C ASN A 36 12.44 7.75 0.69
N ARG A 37 12.26 6.61 1.31
CA ARG A 37 10.98 6.20 1.91
C ARG A 37 11.17 6.11 3.41
N SER A 38 10.15 6.52 4.15
CA SER A 38 10.11 6.38 5.61
C SER A 38 8.83 5.64 6.01
N SER A 39 8.93 4.81 7.04
CA SER A 39 7.84 4.00 7.56
C SER A 39 7.88 3.94 9.09
N GLY A 40 6.73 3.75 9.74
CA GLY A 40 6.62 3.72 11.18
C GLY A 40 6.61 5.12 11.77
N GLY A 41 7.31 5.29 12.85
CA GLY A 41 7.39 6.50 13.68
C GLY A 41 6.68 6.27 15.01
N TYR A 42 7.46 5.84 16.01
CA TYR A 42 6.98 5.57 17.37
C TYR A 42 7.77 6.39 18.36
N PHE A 43 7.06 6.98 19.33
CA PHE A 43 7.69 7.73 20.41
C PHE A 43 8.31 6.82 21.46
N SER A 44 9.42 7.26 22.07
CA SER A 44 9.85 6.77 23.38
C SER A 44 8.77 7.08 24.43
N LYS A 45 8.81 6.37 25.56
CA LYS A 45 7.80 6.54 26.63
C LYS A 45 7.64 7.99 27.11
N ASP A 46 8.75 8.72 27.21
CA ASP A 46 8.80 10.13 27.59
C ASP A 46 8.57 11.11 26.42
N ALA A 47 8.31 10.61 25.24
CA ALA A 47 8.16 11.36 24.00
C ALA A 47 9.39 12.25 23.63
N SER A 48 10.57 12.01 24.21
CA SER A 48 11.79 12.75 23.87
C SER A 48 12.43 12.29 22.56
N LYS A 49 12.11 11.05 22.11
CA LYS A 49 12.67 10.43 20.90
C LYS A 49 11.59 9.86 20.01
N LEU A 50 11.91 9.79 18.73
CA LEU A 50 11.09 9.10 17.70
C LEU A 50 11.96 8.11 16.93
N ILE A 51 11.50 6.85 16.80
CA ILE A 51 12.13 5.87 15.91
C ILE A 51 11.31 5.65 14.65
N TYR A 52 11.99 5.44 13.53
CA TYR A 52 11.37 5.12 12.24
C TYR A 52 12.30 4.30 11.36
N SER A 53 11.75 3.67 10.33
CA SER A 53 12.53 2.96 9.31
C SER A 53 12.67 3.83 8.07
N SER A 54 13.87 3.82 7.44
CA SER A 54 14.10 4.51 6.17
C SER A 54 15.07 3.74 5.28
N ASP A 55 14.84 3.81 3.96
CA ASP A 55 15.68 3.17 2.94
C ASP A 55 16.81 4.07 2.39
N LYS A 56 17.18 5.11 3.12
CA LYS A 56 18.21 6.08 2.67
C LYS A 56 19.61 5.48 2.48
N THR A 57 19.85 4.27 3.00
CA THR A 57 21.07 3.49 2.79
C THR A 57 20.92 2.34 1.78
N GLY A 58 19.83 2.35 0.97
CA GLY A 58 19.58 1.36 -0.09
C GLY A 58 18.50 0.33 0.26
N VAL A 59 18.46 -0.11 1.52
CA VAL A 59 17.40 -0.94 2.14
C VAL A 59 16.90 -0.26 3.41
N PHE A 60 15.74 -0.67 3.92
CA PHE A 60 15.22 -0.08 5.15
C PHE A 60 16.11 -0.43 6.33
N ASN A 61 16.54 0.61 7.04
CA ASN A 61 17.22 0.55 8.33
C ASN A 61 16.47 1.41 9.35
N ILE A 62 16.77 1.22 10.63
CA ILE A 62 16.12 1.91 11.74
C ILE A 62 16.93 3.14 12.14
N TYR A 63 16.24 4.26 12.35
CA TYR A 63 16.80 5.55 12.77
C TYR A 63 16.03 6.07 13.98
N GLU A 64 16.76 6.64 14.90
CA GLU A 64 16.23 7.29 16.11
C GLU A 64 16.57 8.78 16.05
N VAL A 65 15.57 9.63 16.27
CA VAL A 65 15.73 11.09 16.33
C VAL A 65 15.43 11.57 17.74
N ASP A 66 16.35 12.32 18.33
CA ASP A 66 16.10 13.13 19.51
C ASP A 66 15.31 14.38 19.09
N LEU A 67 14.12 14.56 19.64
CA LEU A 67 13.19 15.59 19.18
C LEU A 67 13.59 17.00 19.62
N SER A 68 14.38 17.13 20.70
CA SER A 68 14.86 18.42 21.20
C SER A 68 16.05 18.94 20.38
N THR A 69 17.04 18.07 20.16
CA THR A 69 18.28 18.42 19.44
C THR A 69 18.20 18.20 17.93
N LYS A 70 17.18 17.49 17.48
CA LYS A 70 17.01 17.02 16.07
C LYS A 70 18.15 16.13 15.59
N LYS A 71 18.97 15.60 16.52
CA LYS A 71 20.06 14.68 16.20
C LYS A 71 19.50 13.31 15.85
N GLU A 72 19.88 12.81 14.68
CA GLU A 72 19.51 11.48 14.22
C GLU A 72 20.66 10.50 14.39
N ILE A 73 20.33 9.26 14.81
CA ILE A 73 21.27 8.14 14.95
C ILE A 73 20.72 6.93 14.22
N GLN A 74 21.53 6.33 13.36
CA GLN A 74 21.24 5.05 12.73
C GLN A 74 21.46 3.90 13.72
N LYS A 75 20.41 3.09 13.96
CA LYS A 75 20.42 1.99 14.94
C LYS A 75 20.76 0.64 14.32
N THR A 76 20.53 0.46 13.02
CA THR A 76 20.84 -0.77 12.28
C THR A 76 21.54 -0.44 10.98
N ASN A 77 22.38 -1.38 10.46
CA ASN A 77 23.19 -1.15 9.26
C ASN A 77 23.12 -2.36 8.30
N SER A 78 21.91 -2.78 7.97
CA SER A 78 21.69 -3.82 6.96
C SER A 78 22.06 -3.29 5.57
N LYS A 79 22.59 -4.20 4.72
CA LYS A 79 22.89 -3.94 3.29
C LYS A 79 21.99 -4.76 2.36
N GLU A 80 21.39 -5.82 2.88
CA GLU A 80 20.62 -6.80 2.12
C GLU A 80 19.14 -6.80 2.50
N GLU A 81 18.83 -6.94 3.79
CA GLU A 81 17.46 -7.10 4.29
C GLU A 81 16.87 -5.78 4.77
N SER A 82 15.58 -5.63 4.61
CA SER A 82 14.84 -4.45 5.10
C SER A 82 14.35 -4.66 6.53
N TYR A 83 14.63 -3.70 7.40
CA TYR A 83 14.26 -3.71 8.82
C TYR A 83 13.15 -2.69 9.09
N PHE A 84 12.01 -3.19 9.57
CA PHE A 84 10.82 -2.38 9.83
C PHE A 84 10.54 -2.28 11.32
N VAL A 85 10.71 -1.08 11.87
CA VAL A 85 10.45 -0.81 13.28
C VAL A 85 9.00 -1.09 13.65
N GLN A 86 8.79 -1.74 14.80
CA GLN A 86 7.48 -2.07 15.37
C GLN A 86 7.17 -1.22 16.61
N GLY A 87 8.15 -0.61 17.22
CA GLY A 87 8.02 0.26 18.39
C GLY A 87 9.17 0.13 19.38
N TYR A 88 9.01 0.79 20.51
CA TYR A 88 9.83 0.58 21.69
C TYR A 88 9.18 -0.45 22.63
N SER A 89 9.99 -1.19 23.37
CA SER A 89 9.55 -1.87 24.58
C SER A 89 9.11 -0.82 25.60
N PRO A 90 7.88 -0.87 26.14
CA PRO A 90 7.37 0.21 26.99
C PRO A 90 8.12 0.44 28.31
N LEU A 91 8.82 -0.59 28.82
CA LEU A 91 9.57 -0.49 30.09
C LEU A 91 11.04 -0.14 29.88
N THR A 92 11.68 -0.68 28.84
CA THR A 92 13.13 -0.61 28.67
C THR A 92 13.57 0.35 27.58
N ASN A 93 12.63 0.85 26.75
CA ASN A 93 12.92 1.61 25.53
C ASN A 93 13.86 0.87 24.55
N GLU A 94 13.93 -0.45 24.64
CA GLU A 94 14.60 -1.28 23.65
C GLU A 94 13.76 -1.32 22.37
N ILE A 95 14.41 -1.42 21.21
CA ILE A 95 13.74 -1.31 19.92
C ILE A 95 13.28 -2.69 19.45
N ILE A 96 11.99 -2.81 19.09
CA ILE A 96 11.42 -3.98 18.42
C ILE A 96 11.33 -3.68 16.93
N TYR A 97 11.74 -4.64 16.09
CA TYR A 97 11.60 -4.55 14.64
C TYR A 97 11.28 -5.90 14.01
N SER A 98 10.84 -5.88 12.76
CA SER A 98 10.62 -7.08 11.95
C SER A 98 11.51 -7.07 10.71
N ALA A 99 11.91 -8.26 10.27
CA ALA A 99 12.64 -8.47 9.03
C ALA A 99 12.35 -9.87 8.47
N ASP A 100 12.40 -9.99 7.13
CA ASP A 100 12.42 -11.26 6.42
C ASP A 100 13.73 -11.43 5.67
N LYS A 101 13.98 -12.61 5.11
CA LYS A 101 15.20 -12.92 4.37
C LYS A 101 14.92 -13.05 2.88
N GLY A 102 15.57 -12.23 2.07
CA GLY A 102 15.49 -12.30 0.61
C GLY A 102 14.09 -12.04 0.04
N GLY A 103 13.18 -11.41 0.80
CA GLY A 103 11.81 -11.16 0.39
C GLY A 103 10.89 -12.39 0.44
N ASN A 104 11.23 -13.42 1.24
CA ASN A 104 10.46 -14.66 1.37
C ASN A 104 9.17 -14.50 2.21
N GLU A 105 8.91 -13.33 2.75
CA GLU A 105 7.76 -12.98 3.61
C GLU A 105 7.66 -13.73 4.95
N ASN A 106 8.65 -14.53 5.31
CA ASN A 106 8.74 -15.16 6.64
C ASN A 106 9.41 -14.19 7.61
N SER A 107 8.66 -13.16 8.01
CA SER A 107 9.18 -12.12 8.89
C SER A 107 9.28 -12.59 10.32
N HIS A 108 10.45 -12.41 10.94
CA HIS A 108 10.66 -12.58 12.37
C HIS A 108 10.57 -11.26 13.11
N LEU A 109 10.37 -11.32 14.43
CA LEU A 109 10.48 -10.21 15.35
C LEU A 109 11.84 -10.23 16.03
N TYR A 110 12.45 -9.04 16.12
CA TYR A 110 13.78 -8.86 16.69
C TYR A 110 13.74 -7.78 17.77
N LEU A 111 14.63 -7.94 18.76
CA LEU A 111 14.89 -6.98 19.82
C LEU A 111 16.31 -6.44 19.69
N ILE A 112 16.50 -5.12 19.74
CA ILE A 112 17.83 -4.51 19.88
C ILE A 112 18.11 -4.28 21.35
N ARG A 113 19.08 -5.04 21.90
CA ARG A 113 19.58 -4.96 23.28
C ARG A 113 21.09 -4.83 23.27
N ASN A 114 21.64 -3.81 23.93
CA ASN A 114 23.09 -3.56 23.96
C ASN A 114 23.71 -3.59 22.57
N GLU A 115 23.10 -2.86 21.62
CA GLU A 115 23.49 -2.76 20.19
C GLU A 115 23.50 -4.10 19.41
N LYS A 116 22.97 -5.16 20.00
CA LYS A 116 22.85 -6.48 19.35
C LYS A 116 21.39 -6.79 19.04
N SER A 117 21.16 -7.38 17.88
CA SER A 117 19.85 -7.91 17.49
C SER A 117 19.66 -9.33 18.01
N ILE A 118 18.58 -9.56 18.73
CA ILE A 118 18.14 -10.86 19.24
C ILE A 118 16.89 -11.25 18.44
N ASP A 119 16.91 -12.43 17.81
CA ASP A 119 15.73 -13.01 17.16
C ASP A 119 14.78 -13.56 18.23
N LEU A 120 13.59 -12.98 18.33
CA LEU A 120 12.56 -13.36 19.31
C LEU A 120 11.68 -14.51 18.82
N THR A 121 11.69 -14.79 17.52
CA THR A 121 10.78 -15.77 16.89
C THR A 121 11.50 -16.64 15.87
N PRO A 122 12.60 -17.34 16.28
CA PRO A 122 13.43 -18.09 15.36
C PRO A 122 12.70 -19.26 14.71
N GLY A 123 13.15 -19.66 13.51
CA GLY A 123 12.64 -20.81 12.76
C GLY A 123 12.70 -20.55 11.26
N GLU A 124 13.15 -21.54 10.47
CA GLU A 124 13.43 -21.37 9.04
C GLU A 124 12.23 -20.84 8.23
N ASN A 125 11.02 -21.35 8.53
CA ASN A 125 9.78 -20.99 7.82
C ASN A 125 8.76 -20.31 8.76
N THR A 126 9.26 -19.74 9.85
CA THR A 126 8.43 -19.05 10.83
C THR A 126 8.07 -17.66 10.32
N LYS A 127 6.79 -17.31 10.46
CA LYS A 127 6.30 -15.95 10.26
C LYS A 127 5.67 -15.49 11.56
N ALA A 128 6.09 -14.32 12.04
CA ALA A 128 5.57 -13.72 13.25
C ALA A 128 5.23 -12.25 13.08
N SER A 129 4.30 -11.75 13.88
CA SER A 129 3.98 -10.32 13.94
C SER A 129 3.51 -9.90 15.33
N LEU A 130 3.87 -8.69 15.72
CA LEU A 130 3.47 -8.06 16.98
C LEU A 130 1.95 -7.85 17.02
N LEU A 131 1.32 -8.15 18.18
CA LEU A 131 -0.09 -7.86 18.41
C LEU A 131 -0.29 -6.77 19.48
N GLY A 132 0.54 -6.73 20.51
CA GLY A 132 0.42 -5.75 21.59
C GLY A 132 1.31 -6.09 22.78
N TRP A 133 1.00 -5.49 23.93
CA TRP A 133 1.70 -5.67 25.19
C TRP A 133 0.73 -6.06 26.29
N THR A 134 1.21 -6.82 27.30
CA THR A 134 0.44 -7.08 28.51
C THR A 134 0.22 -5.80 29.31
N LYS A 135 -0.81 -5.78 30.17
CA LYS A 135 -1.13 -4.63 31.04
C LYS A 135 0.05 -4.17 31.88
N ASP A 136 0.86 -5.09 32.38
CA ASP A 136 2.08 -4.80 33.15
C ASP A 136 3.28 -4.39 32.28
N GLN A 137 3.11 -4.41 30.95
CA GLN A 137 4.11 -4.05 29.94
C GLN A 137 5.38 -4.95 29.94
N LYS A 138 5.40 -6.05 30.70
CA LYS A 138 6.56 -6.96 30.78
C LYS A 138 6.62 -7.96 29.63
N ASN A 139 5.44 -8.31 29.07
CA ASN A 139 5.37 -9.30 28.00
C ASN A 139 4.80 -8.68 26.73
N MET A 140 5.33 -9.12 25.61
CA MET A 140 4.87 -8.78 24.27
C MET A 140 3.99 -9.91 23.74
N TYR A 141 2.76 -9.59 23.29
CA TYR A 141 1.93 -10.51 22.55
C TYR A 141 2.31 -10.51 21.07
N PHE A 142 2.44 -11.70 20.51
CA PHE A 142 2.69 -11.89 19.08
C PHE A 142 1.96 -13.10 18.55
N GLN A 143 1.66 -13.10 17.27
CA GLN A 143 1.19 -14.28 16.57
C GLN A 143 2.32 -14.91 15.77
N SER A 144 2.33 -16.26 15.71
CA SER A 144 3.33 -17.00 14.94
C SER A 144 2.77 -18.32 14.42
N ASN A 145 3.23 -18.71 13.22
CA ASN A 145 2.92 -20.00 12.61
C ASN A 145 3.98 -21.08 12.91
N SER A 146 4.80 -20.89 13.93
CA SER A 146 5.92 -21.80 14.27
C SER A 146 5.47 -23.24 14.54
N ARG A 147 4.27 -23.46 15.11
CA ARG A 147 3.69 -24.79 15.34
C ARG A 147 3.18 -25.43 14.06
N ASN A 148 2.53 -24.66 13.21
CA ASN A 148 1.89 -25.14 11.99
C ASN A 148 1.93 -24.04 10.91
N PRO A 149 2.49 -24.32 9.71
CA PRO A 149 2.65 -23.31 8.65
C PRO A 149 1.35 -22.59 8.22
N LYS A 150 0.18 -23.21 8.48
CA LYS A 150 -1.14 -22.68 8.11
C LYS A 150 -1.76 -21.78 9.16
N TYR A 151 -1.44 -22.00 10.44
CA TYR A 151 -2.16 -21.43 11.56
C TYR A 151 -1.26 -20.58 12.43
N PHE A 152 -1.71 -19.39 12.73
CA PHE A 152 -0.99 -18.48 13.61
C PHE A 152 -1.53 -18.64 15.03
N ASP A 153 -0.74 -19.22 15.92
CA ASP A 153 -1.06 -19.25 17.34
C ASP A 153 -0.72 -17.91 17.99
N LEU A 154 -1.39 -17.60 19.10
CA LEU A 154 -1.06 -16.44 19.92
C LEU A 154 -0.07 -16.86 21.02
N TYR A 155 1.04 -16.14 21.08
CA TYR A 155 2.08 -16.30 22.09
C TYR A 155 2.25 -14.99 22.87
N LYS A 156 2.83 -15.10 24.05
CA LYS A 156 3.46 -13.97 24.74
C LYS A 156 4.90 -14.30 25.12
N ILE A 157 5.78 -13.33 25.00
CA ILE A 157 7.19 -13.42 25.36
C ILE A 157 7.52 -12.38 26.43
N ASN A 158 8.16 -12.81 27.53
CA ASN A 158 8.71 -11.88 28.51
C ASN A 158 9.96 -11.22 27.93
N ILE A 159 9.98 -9.89 27.86
CA ILE A 159 11.07 -9.18 27.18
C ILE A 159 12.39 -9.24 27.96
N GLU A 160 12.36 -9.38 29.28
CA GLU A 160 13.57 -9.49 30.10
C GLU A 160 14.18 -10.90 30.02
N THR A 161 13.38 -11.95 30.29
CA THR A 161 13.84 -13.34 30.35
C THR A 161 13.85 -14.05 29.00
N LEU A 162 13.13 -13.53 28.00
CA LEU A 162 12.88 -14.13 26.68
C LEU A 162 12.09 -15.46 26.74
N GLU A 163 11.48 -15.76 27.87
CA GLU A 163 10.62 -16.92 28.02
C GLU A 163 9.32 -16.71 27.23
N THR A 164 8.98 -17.68 26.39
CA THR A 164 7.80 -17.65 25.51
C THR A 164 6.79 -18.70 25.92
N ILE A 165 5.51 -18.31 26.05
CA ILE A 165 4.39 -19.22 26.31
C ILE A 165 3.26 -19.02 25.30
N MET A 166 2.60 -20.12 24.93
CA MET A 166 1.41 -20.09 24.09
C MET A 166 0.20 -19.65 24.92
N VAL A 167 -0.54 -18.66 24.42
CA VAL A 167 -1.76 -18.11 25.04
C VAL A 167 -3.02 -18.71 24.44
N PHE A 168 -3.03 -18.87 23.11
CA PHE A 168 -4.18 -19.42 22.40
C PHE A 168 -3.71 -20.22 21.18
N GLN A 169 -4.14 -21.48 21.09
CA GLN A 169 -3.90 -22.35 19.95
C GLN A 169 -4.98 -22.10 18.88
N ASN A 170 -4.56 -21.84 17.65
CA ASN A 170 -5.44 -21.54 16.53
C ASN A 170 -5.43 -22.70 15.52
N ASP A 171 -6.51 -23.46 15.45
CA ASP A 171 -6.67 -24.59 14.51
C ASP A 171 -7.72 -24.32 13.43
N LEU A 172 -8.29 -23.09 13.39
CA LEU A 172 -9.36 -22.70 12.45
C LEU A 172 -8.99 -21.50 11.57
N ALA A 173 -7.71 -21.15 11.49
CA ALA A 173 -7.20 -20.01 10.73
C ALA A 173 -7.86 -18.66 11.12
N TYR A 174 -8.17 -18.47 12.39
CA TYR A 174 -8.62 -17.17 12.90
C TYR A 174 -7.56 -16.10 12.70
N ARG A 175 -8.01 -14.89 12.40
CA ARG A 175 -7.17 -13.70 12.29
C ARG A 175 -7.35 -12.84 13.55
N TYR A 176 -6.30 -12.65 14.32
CA TYR A 176 -6.35 -11.83 15.53
C TYR A 176 -6.55 -10.36 15.17
N ASN A 177 -7.41 -9.70 15.92
CA ASN A 177 -7.66 -8.27 15.78
C ASN A 177 -7.01 -7.49 16.92
N SER A 178 -7.31 -7.85 18.16
CA SER A 178 -6.77 -7.17 19.35
C SER A 178 -6.94 -8.01 20.60
N ILE A 179 -6.17 -7.65 21.62
CA ILE A 179 -6.32 -8.11 22.99
C ILE A 179 -6.68 -6.92 23.88
N SER A 180 -7.49 -7.14 24.91
CA SER A 180 -7.93 -6.09 25.84
C SER A 180 -6.80 -5.63 26.78
N GLU A 181 -6.88 -4.39 27.27
CA GLU A 181 -5.90 -3.80 28.21
C GLU A 181 -5.76 -4.59 29.51
N ASN A 182 -6.80 -5.29 29.95
CA ASN A 182 -6.81 -6.13 31.15
C ASN A 182 -6.33 -7.57 30.93
N ASP A 183 -5.81 -7.90 29.75
CA ASP A 183 -5.32 -9.22 29.33
C ASP A 183 -6.40 -10.33 29.35
N ARG A 184 -7.69 -9.96 29.40
CA ARG A 184 -8.79 -10.92 29.53
C ARG A 184 -9.44 -11.31 28.23
N TYR A 185 -9.67 -10.34 27.34
CA TYR A 185 -10.45 -10.57 26.13
C TYR A 185 -9.56 -10.56 24.89
N LEU A 186 -9.78 -11.53 24.01
CA LEU A 186 -9.17 -11.65 22.70
C LEU A 186 -10.25 -11.53 21.64
N VAL A 187 -10.07 -10.66 20.65
CA VAL A 187 -10.95 -10.59 19.49
C VAL A 187 -10.25 -11.11 18.26
N PHE A 188 -10.95 -12.00 17.54
CA PHE A 188 -10.47 -12.56 16.28
C PHE A 188 -11.60 -12.72 15.27
N GLY A 189 -11.24 -12.72 13.99
CA GLY A 189 -12.15 -12.91 12.86
C GLY A 189 -11.91 -14.22 12.12
N LEU A 190 -12.95 -14.69 11.43
CA LEU A 190 -12.88 -15.78 10.49
C LEU A 190 -13.42 -15.31 9.14
N SER A 191 -12.60 -15.40 8.10
CA SER A 191 -13.02 -15.02 6.76
C SER A 191 -13.84 -16.14 6.13
N ILE A 192 -15.07 -15.83 5.75
CA ILE A 192 -15.99 -16.77 5.11
C ILE A 192 -16.00 -16.56 3.60
N SER A 193 -16.07 -15.29 3.15
CA SER A 193 -16.02 -14.89 1.75
C SER A 193 -15.54 -13.46 1.63
N ARG A 194 -15.45 -12.93 0.41
CA ARG A 194 -15.10 -11.52 0.15
C ARG A 194 -16.07 -10.53 0.81
N ASN A 195 -17.32 -10.96 1.01
CA ASN A 195 -18.42 -10.12 1.55
C ASN A 195 -18.96 -10.62 2.89
N GLU A 196 -18.23 -11.51 3.56
CA GLU A 196 -18.68 -12.10 4.81
C GLU A 196 -17.51 -12.51 5.68
N ASP A 197 -17.42 -11.93 6.86
CA ASP A 197 -16.55 -12.34 7.94
C ASP A 197 -17.39 -12.66 9.18
N LYS A 198 -16.87 -13.55 10.04
CA LYS A 198 -17.34 -13.70 11.41
C LYS A 198 -16.35 -13.08 12.36
N MET A 199 -16.84 -12.49 13.45
CA MET A 199 -16.03 -11.87 14.48
C MET A 199 -16.43 -12.41 15.86
N PHE A 200 -15.45 -12.78 16.66
CA PHE A 200 -15.64 -13.40 17.96
C PHE A 200 -14.88 -12.64 19.03
N LEU A 201 -15.54 -12.48 20.19
CA LEU A 201 -14.94 -12.12 21.47
C LEU A 201 -14.69 -13.41 22.25
N TYR A 202 -13.46 -13.59 22.72
CA TYR A 202 -13.05 -14.77 23.50
C TYR A 202 -12.51 -14.34 24.87
N ASP A 203 -13.10 -14.87 25.94
CA ASP A 203 -12.63 -14.65 27.32
C ASP A 203 -11.52 -15.67 27.62
N LEU A 204 -10.27 -15.19 27.74
CA LEU A 204 -9.10 -16.01 28.03
C LEU A 204 -9.18 -16.70 29.39
N LYS A 205 -9.99 -16.18 30.34
CA LYS A 205 -10.17 -16.74 31.68
C LYS A 205 -11.23 -17.85 31.71
N THR A 206 -12.42 -17.57 31.19
CA THR A 206 -13.55 -18.52 31.20
C THR A 206 -13.54 -19.48 30.01
N LYS A 207 -12.78 -19.16 28.96
CA LYS A 207 -12.73 -19.87 27.66
C LYS A 207 -14.05 -19.77 26.87
N GLU A 208 -14.92 -18.87 27.24
CA GLU A 208 -16.16 -18.60 26.53
C GLU A 208 -15.88 -17.82 25.24
N LYS A 209 -16.56 -18.22 24.17
CA LYS A 209 -16.48 -17.58 22.85
C LYS A 209 -17.85 -17.05 22.46
N ILE A 210 -17.96 -15.73 22.27
CA ILE A 210 -19.18 -15.03 21.88
C ILE A 210 -19.00 -14.52 20.44
N GLU A 211 -19.97 -14.83 19.56
CA GLU A 211 -20.00 -14.24 18.22
C GLU A 211 -20.59 -12.83 18.30
N ILE A 212 -19.79 -11.80 17.93
CA ILE A 212 -20.22 -10.41 17.90
C ILE A 212 -20.66 -9.94 16.50
N SER A 213 -20.32 -10.68 15.45
CA SER A 213 -20.93 -10.53 14.12
C SER A 213 -22.33 -11.16 14.13
N ASN A 214 -23.36 -10.38 13.89
CA ASN A 214 -24.75 -10.87 13.97
C ASN A 214 -25.41 -11.08 12.61
N GLU A 215 -24.80 -10.58 11.55
CA GLU A 215 -25.37 -10.59 10.21
C GLU A 215 -24.30 -10.88 9.14
N LYS A 216 -24.76 -11.24 7.95
CA LYS A 216 -23.88 -11.48 6.81
C LYS A 216 -23.30 -10.18 6.27
N ALA A 217 -22.08 -9.87 6.69
CA ALA A 217 -21.35 -8.66 6.30
C ALA A 217 -19.85 -8.85 6.54
N ASN A 218 -19.06 -7.87 6.17
CA ASN A 218 -17.65 -7.81 6.59
C ASN A 218 -17.54 -7.12 7.95
N TYR A 219 -16.61 -7.60 8.76
CA TYR A 219 -16.28 -7.08 10.08
C TYR A 219 -14.77 -6.93 10.23
N SER A 220 -14.32 -5.76 10.72
CA SER A 220 -12.91 -5.51 11.01
C SER A 220 -12.77 -4.86 12.39
N GLY A 221 -11.99 -5.46 13.28
CA GLY A 221 -11.76 -4.95 14.63
C GLY A 221 -10.97 -3.67 14.66
N GLN A 222 -11.33 -2.80 15.62
CA GLN A 222 -10.75 -1.45 15.80
C GLN A 222 -10.24 -1.20 17.23
N GLY A 223 -10.24 -2.25 18.08
CA GLY A 223 -9.72 -2.20 19.46
C GLY A 223 -10.76 -1.93 20.53
N PHE A 224 -10.28 -1.96 21.77
CA PHE A 224 -11.08 -1.72 22.98
C PHE A 224 -10.96 -0.25 23.41
N ASP A 225 -11.90 0.19 24.27
CA ASP A 225 -11.68 1.40 25.06
C ASP A 225 -10.76 1.11 26.27
N LYS A 226 -10.32 2.15 26.95
CA LYS A 226 -9.38 2.08 28.08
C LYS A 226 -9.86 1.19 29.24
N ASN A 227 -11.18 1.06 29.42
CA ASN A 227 -11.77 0.29 30.50
C ASN A 227 -12.13 -1.14 30.09
N ASP A 228 -11.94 -1.50 28.82
CA ASP A 228 -12.39 -2.77 28.23
C ASP A 228 -13.91 -3.01 28.35
N GLU A 229 -14.69 -1.92 28.39
CA GLU A 229 -16.15 -1.99 28.43
C GLU A 229 -16.76 -2.11 27.04
N ASN A 230 -16.13 -1.46 26.05
CA ASN A 230 -16.60 -1.43 24.68
C ASN A 230 -15.52 -1.88 23.71
N TYR A 231 -15.91 -2.73 22.78
CA TYR A 231 -15.12 -3.10 21.63
C TYR A 231 -15.61 -2.36 20.38
N PHE A 232 -14.69 -1.80 19.60
CA PHE A 232 -15.00 -1.09 18.37
C PHE A 232 -14.69 -1.94 17.14
N TYR A 233 -15.55 -1.81 16.13
CA TYR A 233 -15.35 -2.52 14.85
C TYR A 233 -15.97 -1.73 13.70
N THR A 234 -15.47 -1.95 12.48
CA THR A 234 -16.14 -1.46 11.27
C THR A 234 -16.90 -2.57 10.59
N THR A 235 -18.02 -2.25 9.97
CA THR A 235 -18.86 -3.16 9.20
C THR A 235 -19.56 -2.43 8.06
N ASN A 236 -19.94 -3.16 7.01
CA ASN A 236 -20.78 -2.70 5.91
C ASN A 236 -22.16 -3.38 5.90
N HIS A 237 -22.66 -3.81 7.05
CA HIS A 237 -23.89 -4.61 7.19
C HIS A 237 -25.09 -3.96 6.47
N GLU A 238 -25.46 -2.74 6.85
CA GLU A 238 -26.62 -2.01 6.29
C GLU A 238 -26.22 -0.92 5.29
N GLY A 239 -25.16 -1.14 4.49
CA GLY A 239 -24.71 -0.11 3.57
C GLY A 239 -23.68 -0.60 2.57
N GLU A 240 -23.35 0.28 1.62
CA GLU A 240 -22.31 0.06 0.65
C GLU A 240 -20.91 0.23 1.27
N PHE A 241 -20.77 1.15 2.21
CA PHE A 241 -19.49 1.54 2.80
C PHE A 241 -19.38 1.10 4.25
N TYR A 242 -18.15 0.86 4.69
CA TYR A 242 -17.86 0.55 6.09
C TYR A 242 -18.15 1.75 6.99
N TYR A 243 -18.75 1.50 8.13
CA TYR A 243 -18.99 2.45 9.21
C TYR A 243 -18.53 1.88 10.55
N LEU A 244 -18.27 2.75 11.54
CA LEU A 244 -17.74 2.40 12.85
C LEU A 244 -18.89 2.16 13.84
N MET A 245 -18.83 1.01 14.52
CA MET A 245 -19.74 0.58 15.58
C MET A 245 -18.98 0.36 16.88
N SER A 246 -19.69 0.39 17.99
CA SER A 246 -19.26 -0.14 19.28
C SER A 246 -20.12 -1.34 19.69
N TYR A 247 -19.51 -2.25 20.44
CA TYR A 247 -20.14 -3.39 21.09
C TYR A 247 -19.82 -3.35 22.58
N ASN A 248 -20.82 -3.16 23.44
CA ASN A 248 -20.63 -3.21 24.89
C ASN A 248 -20.52 -4.67 25.35
N ILE A 249 -19.41 -5.02 25.98
CA ILE A 249 -19.03 -6.41 26.32
C ILE A 249 -20.02 -7.04 27.31
N THR A 250 -20.54 -6.25 28.26
CA THR A 250 -21.43 -6.75 29.32
C THR A 250 -22.87 -6.87 28.85
N SER A 251 -23.41 -5.85 28.17
CA SER A 251 -24.81 -5.81 27.78
C SER A 251 -25.07 -6.38 26.38
N GLY A 252 -24.04 -6.54 25.54
CA GLY A 252 -24.19 -6.91 24.15
C GLY A 252 -24.76 -5.80 23.25
N LYS A 253 -24.98 -4.59 23.79
CA LYS A 253 -25.53 -3.45 23.06
C LYS A 253 -24.57 -2.99 21.96
N ARG A 254 -25.14 -2.63 20.80
CA ARG A 254 -24.40 -2.10 19.64
C ARG A 254 -24.87 -0.68 19.35
N ASP A 255 -23.91 0.25 19.22
CA ASP A 255 -24.20 1.64 18.91
C ASP A 255 -23.39 2.11 17.71
N LEU A 256 -24.01 2.95 16.85
CA LEU A 256 -23.33 3.62 15.76
C LEU A 256 -22.42 4.72 16.32
N VAL A 257 -21.12 4.64 15.97
CA VAL A 257 -20.12 5.63 16.40
C VAL A 257 -19.83 6.66 15.30
N TYR A 258 -19.61 6.19 14.07
CA TYR A 258 -19.31 7.10 12.95
C TYR A 258 -19.69 6.49 11.60
N LYS A 259 -20.34 7.28 10.74
CA LYS A 259 -20.73 6.87 9.38
C LYS A 259 -20.50 8.00 8.38
N THR A 260 -20.16 7.62 7.15
CA THR A 260 -19.95 8.53 6.01
C THR A 260 -20.31 7.81 4.71
N ASN A 261 -20.34 8.55 3.58
CA ASN A 261 -20.56 7.99 2.24
C ASN A 261 -19.31 7.38 1.61
N TRP A 262 -18.32 7.03 2.45
CA TRP A 262 -17.06 6.39 2.07
C TRP A 262 -16.62 5.41 3.16
N ASP A 263 -15.68 4.51 2.86
CA ASP A 263 -15.23 3.51 3.81
C ASP A 263 -14.50 4.10 5.01
N VAL A 264 -15.05 3.92 6.20
CA VAL A 264 -14.29 4.03 7.44
C VAL A 264 -13.36 2.82 7.54
N ARG A 265 -12.07 3.01 7.25
CA ARG A 265 -11.10 1.90 7.16
C ARG A 265 -10.48 1.53 8.50
N ASN A 266 -10.20 2.53 9.31
CA ASN A 266 -9.54 2.34 10.59
C ASN A 266 -10.01 3.38 11.59
N SER A 267 -10.08 2.99 12.86
CA SER A 267 -10.28 3.89 13.98
C SER A 267 -9.54 3.36 15.19
N TYR A 268 -9.00 4.24 16.02
CA TYR A 268 -8.48 3.88 17.32
C TYR A 268 -8.73 5.00 18.33
N LEU A 269 -8.74 4.64 19.60
CA LEU A 269 -8.72 5.58 20.73
C LEU A 269 -7.29 5.78 21.19
N THR A 270 -6.96 7.00 21.61
CA THR A 270 -5.71 7.26 22.28
C THR A 270 -5.70 6.61 23.67
N LYS A 271 -4.52 6.46 24.27
CA LYS A 271 -4.31 5.70 25.52
C LYS A 271 -5.25 6.12 26.66
N ASN A 272 -5.57 7.42 26.75
CA ASN A 272 -6.45 7.97 27.77
C ASN A 272 -7.91 8.12 27.32
N ASN A 273 -8.25 7.65 26.11
CA ASN A 273 -9.54 7.88 25.44
C ASN A 273 -9.87 9.35 25.14
N THR A 274 -8.89 10.26 25.27
CA THR A 274 -9.12 11.69 24.99
C THR A 274 -9.45 11.94 23.53
N TYR A 275 -8.78 11.23 22.61
CA TYR A 275 -9.02 11.41 21.19
C TYR A 275 -9.42 10.10 20.50
N ARG A 276 -10.31 10.23 19.51
CA ARG A 276 -10.60 9.19 18.52
C ARG A 276 -10.05 9.61 17.18
N VAL A 277 -9.24 8.74 16.61
CA VAL A 277 -8.72 8.90 15.24
C VAL A 277 -9.54 8.01 14.31
N ILE A 278 -9.99 8.57 13.17
CA ILE A 278 -10.80 7.86 12.16
C ILE A 278 -10.15 8.11 10.80
N SER A 279 -9.81 7.03 10.10
CA SER A 279 -9.27 7.05 8.74
C SER A 279 -10.34 6.61 7.75
N ILE A 280 -10.55 7.44 6.73
CA ILE A 280 -11.61 7.25 5.71
C ILE A 280 -10.94 7.14 4.34
N ASN A 281 -11.32 6.12 3.57
CA ASN A 281 -10.92 6.00 2.18
C ASN A 281 -11.91 6.78 1.30
N GLU A 282 -11.61 8.03 1.04
CA GLU A 282 -12.48 8.93 0.29
C GLU A 282 -11.94 9.13 -1.13
N ASP A 283 -12.59 8.52 -2.11
CA ASP A 283 -12.30 8.64 -3.55
C ASP A 283 -10.80 8.53 -3.88
N ALA A 284 -10.20 7.41 -3.50
CA ALA A 284 -8.77 7.10 -3.69
C ALA A 284 -7.80 7.99 -2.88
N LYS A 285 -8.28 8.78 -1.94
CA LYS A 285 -7.50 9.56 -0.97
C LYS A 285 -7.73 9.04 0.44
N ASN A 286 -6.81 9.35 1.34
CA ASN A 286 -7.06 9.19 2.76
C ASN A 286 -7.56 10.51 3.35
N ARG A 287 -8.70 10.47 4.04
CA ARG A 287 -9.17 11.58 4.87
C ARG A 287 -9.11 11.15 6.32
N LEU A 288 -8.41 11.93 7.13
CA LEU A 288 -8.28 11.68 8.55
C LEU A 288 -9.20 12.63 9.33
N VAL A 289 -9.89 12.09 10.34
CA VAL A 289 -10.69 12.84 11.29
C VAL A 289 -10.18 12.50 12.69
N VAL A 290 -9.83 13.50 13.46
CA VAL A 290 -9.45 13.37 14.88
C VAL A 290 -10.46 14.13 15.70
N VAL A 291 -11.13 13.43 16.60
CA VAL A 291 -12.20 13.97 17.47
C VAL A 291 -11.72 13.92 18.92
N ASN A 292 -11.86 15.02 19.62
CA ASN A 292 -11.72 15.06 21.08
C ASN A 292 -13.03 14.52 21.70
N ASN A 293 -12.93 13.42 22.44
CA ASN A 293 -14.08 12.75 23.02
C ASN A 293 -14.72 13.51 24.19
N ASN A 294 -14.01 14.50 24.78
CA ASN A 294 -14.54 15.26 25.91
C ASN A 294 -15.58 16.31 25.48
N ASP A 295 -15.40 16.90 24.31
CA ASP A 295 -16.23 18.00 23.81
C ASP A 295 -16.74 17.79 22.37
N ASN A 296 -16.41 16.67 21.74
CA ASN A 296 -16.69 16.33 20.35
C ASN A 296 -16.09 17.31 19.32
N SER A 297 -15.14 18.15 19.72
CA SER A 297 -14.45 19.03 18.79
C SER A 297 -13.53 18.26 17.85
N ARG A 298 -13.27 18.83 16.67
CA ARG A 298 -12.33 18.25 15.70
C ARG A 298 -10.99 18.94 15.81
N VAL A 299 -9.92 18.14 15.82
CA VAL A 299 -8.55 18.65 15.72
C VAL A 299 -8.26 19.03 14.26
N ASN A 300 -7.87 20.29 14.04
CA ASN A 300 -7.46 20.81 12.75
C ASN A 300 -5.94 20.97 12.71
N PHE A 301 -5.28 20.26 11.79
CA PHE A 301 -3.84 20.34 11.63
C PHE A 301 -3.47 21.46 10.66
N LYS A 302 -2.65 22.42 11.11
CA LYS A 302 -2.12 23.52 10.31
C LYS A 302 -0.84 23.08 9.57
N GLY A 303 -0.58 23.65 8.38
CA GLY A 303 0.66 23.38 7.62
C GLY A 303 0.64 22.13 6.75
N PHE A 304 -0.54 21.53 6.51
CA PHE A 304 -0.70 20.34 5.66
C PHE A 304 -1.51 20.62 4.39
N GLU A 305 -1.59 21.88 3.96
CA GLU A 305 -2.31 22.28 2.76
C GLU A 305 -1.74 21.57 1.51
N GLY A 306 -2.61 20.90 0.76
CA GLY A 306 -2.23 20.12 -0.43
C GLY A 306 -1.56 18.76 -0.14
N LEU A 307 -1.43 18.36 1.13
CA LEU A 307 -0.99 17.04 1.54
C LEU A 307 -2.17 16.18 2.01
N ASN A 308 -2.08 14.89 1.79
CA ASN A 308 -2.94 13.89 2.41
C ASN A 308 -2.26 13.42 3.69
N ILE A 309 -2.92 13.59 4.82
CA ILE A 309 -2.47 12.99 6.08
C ILE A 309 -2.86 11.50 6.03
N ASP A 310 -1.85 10.63 6.01
CA ASP A 310 -2.07 9.18 5.92
C ASP A 310 -2.34 8.57 7.28
N SER A 311 -1.64 9.02 8.31
CA SER A 311 -1.78 8.52 9.67
C SER A 311 -1.28 9.53 10.70
N VAL A 312 -1.86 9.47 11.88
CA VAL A 312 -1.34 10.10 13.10
C VAL A 312 -1.10 9.03 14.14
N TYR A 313 -0.19 9.31 15.07
CA TYR A 313 0.10 8.47 16.22
C TYR A 313 0.46 9.39 17.40
N PHE A 314 -0.24 9.25 18.51
CA PHE A 314 -0.07 10.09 19.68
C PHE A 314 1.06 9.57 20.57
N SER A 315 1.78 10.48 21.25
CA SER A 315 2.62 10.16 22.39
C SER A 315 1.76 9.65 23.57
N GLU A 316 2.37 8.99 24.57
CA GLU A 316 1.63 8.46 25.71
C GLU A 316 0.90 9.54 26.52
N ASN A 317 1.47 10.76 26.63
CA ASN A 317 0.84 11.90 27.28
C ASN A 317 -0.16 12.66 26.40
N GLU A 318 -0.34 12.22 25.14
CA GLU A 318 -1.28 12.77 24.16
C GLU A 318 -1.05 14.24 23.77
N GLU A 319 0.14 14.81 24.05
CA GLU A 319 0.47 16.20 23.72
C GLU A 319 1.12 16.35 22.35
N VAL A 320 1.90 15.35 21.92
CA VAL A 320 2.64 15.37 20.67
C VAL A 320 2.15 14.25 19.76
N LEU A 321 1.97 14.57 18.48
CA LEU A 321 1.61 13.60 17.46
C LEU A 321 2.76 13.40 16.48
N ARG A 322 2.95 12.18 16.06
CA ARG A 322 3.62 11.86 14.81
C ARG A 322 2.58 11.88 13.70
N ILE A 323 2.83 12.63 12.64
CA ILE A 323 1.97 12.73 11.46
C ILE A 323 2.77 12.23 10.24
N SER A 324 2.19 11.29 9.48
CA SER A 324 2.69 10.95 8.16
C SER A 324 1.81 11.59 7.11
N ALA A 325 2.42 12.36 6.21
CA ALA A 325 1.70 13.05 5.15
C ALA A 325 2.42 12.96 3.79
N ARG A 326 1.66 12.87 2.71
CA ARG A 326 2.18 12.77 1.34
C ARG A 326 1.27 13.44 0.31
N SER A 327 1.76 13.55 -0.92
CA SER A 327 0.96 13.90 -2.09
C SER A 327 1.47 13.13 -3.32
N SER A 328 0.91 13.37 -4.49
CA SER A 328 1.48 12.84 -5.73
C SER A 328 2.90 13.35 -5.99
N LYS A 329 3.27 14.50 -5.42
CA LYS A 329 4.56 15.19 -5.63
C LYS A 329 5.51 15.08 -4.43
N SER A 330 5.09 14.41 -3.37
CA SER A 330 5.89 14.19 -2.16
C SER A 330 5.87 12.71 -1.77
N PRO A 331 7.03 12.06 -1.62
CA PRO A 331 7.12 10.62 -1.33
C PRO A 331 6.59 10.21 0.06
N GLY A 332 6.09 11.14 0.84
CA GLY A 332 5.65 10.94 2.21
C GLY A 332 6.74 11.34 3.20
N GLU A 333 6.33 12.14 4.17
CA GLU A 333 7.21 12.69 5.19
C GLU A 333 6.64 12.38 6.56
N ILE A 334 7.52 12.29 7.55
CA ILE A 334 7.18 12.20 8.97
C ILE A 334 7.34 13.57 9.58
N TYR A 335 6.34 13.97 10.34
CA TYR A 335 6.30 15.22 11.11
C TYR A 335 5.98 14.91 12.56
N THR A 336 6.38 15.79 13.47
CA THR A 336 5.79 15.90 14.80
C THR A 336 4.96 17.17 14.89
N TYR A 337 3.83 17.10 15.60
CA TYR A 337 2.91 18.21 15.81
C TYR A 337 2.54 18.28 17.28
N ASN A 338 2.74 19.43 17.91
CA ASN A 338 2.37 19.65 19.29
C ASN A 338 0.98 20.31 19.34
N LEU A 339 0.03 19.67 20.05
CA LEU A 339 -1.36 20.13 20.12
C LEU A 339 -1.56 21.41 20.96
N THR A 340 -0.63 21.69 21.86
CA THR A 340 -0.77 22.83 22.79
C THR A 340 -0.41 24.16 22.13
N ASN A 341 0.63 24.16 21.27
CA ASN A 341 1.19 25.37 20.68
C ASN A 341 1.19 25.39 19.15
N ASP A 342 0.57 24.38 18.51
CA ASP A 342 0.54 24.19 17.05
C ASP A 342 1.94 24.06 16.40
N GLU A 343 2.97 23.70 17.16
CA GLU A 343 4.32 23.57 16.63
C GLU A 343 4.45 22.35 15.71
N LEU A 344 4.79 22.62 14.44
CA LEU A 344 5.02 21.61 13.42
C LEU A 344 6.51 21.47 13.14
N ASN A 345 7.06 20.27 13.34
CA ASN A 345 8.44 19.94 12.99
C ASN A 345 8.48 18.84 11.93
N LYS A 346 9.18 19.09 10.83
CA LYS A 346 9.45 18.08 9.80
C LYS A 346 10.65 17.22 10.25
N ILE A 347 10.43 15.92 10.40
CA ILE A 347 11.44 14.95 10.85
C ILE A 347 12.22 14.37 9.68
N THR A 348 11.55 14.08 8.55
CA THR A 348 12.21 13.49 7.38
C THR A 348 12.20 14.46 6.19
N SER A 349 13.21 14.31 5.31
CA SER A 349 13.29 15.02 4.03
C SER A 349 13.53 13.98 2.93
N ASN A 350 12.45 13.33 2.52
CA ASN A 350 12.50 12.17 1.64
C ASN A 350 12.59 12.53 0.15
N LEU A 351 12.09 13.70 -0.25
CA LEU A 351 12.23 14.17 -1.63
C LEU A 351 13.67 14.70 -1.83
N ASN A 352 14.36 14.16 -2.83
CA ASN A 352 15.70 14.63 -3.19
C ASN A 352 15.68 16.10 -3.59
N SER A 353 16.59 16.90 -3.02
CA SER A 353 16.69 18.35 -3.26
C SER A 353 16.97 18.73 -4.73
N LYS A 354 17.47 17.81 -5.56
CA LYS A 354 17.65 18.00 -7.00
C LYS A 354 16.33 17.94 -7.79
N ILE A 355 15.25 17.47 -7.17
CA ILE A 355 13.92 17.36 -7.78
C ILE A 355 13.08 18.57 -7.39
N ASN A 356 12.71 19.38 -8.39
CA ASN A 356 11.73 20.42 -8.18
C ASN A 356 10.31 19.80 -8.18
N PRO A 357 9.54 19.88 -7.07
CA PRO A 357 8.19 19.33 -6.99
C PRO A 357 7.25 19.84 -8.08
N SER A 358 7.52 21.06 -8.58
CA SER A 358 6.74 21.62 -9.68
C SER A 358 6.86 20.81 -10.98
N ASN A 359 7.93 20.05 -11.19
CA ASN A 359 8.13 19.20 -12.37
C ASN A 359 7.49 17.81 -12.23
N LEU A 360 6.99 17.48 -11.05
CA LEU A 360 6.29 16.22 -10.81
C LEU A 360 4.80 16.32 -11.20
N ALA A 361 4.24 15.21 -11.65
CA ALA A 361 2.84 15.14 -12.04
C ALA A 361 1.91 15.03 -10.83
N GLU A 362 0.80 15.72 -10.90
CA GLU A 362 -0.29 15.59 -9.94
C GLU A 362 -1.32 14.57 -10.44
N GLY A 363 -1.70 13.62 -9.56
CA GLY A 363 -2.78 12.69 -9.84
C GLY A 363 -4.14 13.34 -9.66
N LYS A 364 -5.00 13.23 -10.66
CA LYS A 364 -6.38 13.74 -10.62
C LYS A 364 -7.36 12.60 -10.78
N VAL A 365 -8.34 12.51 -9.88
CA VAL A 365 -9.42 11.55 -10.04
C VAL A 365 -10.27 11.94 -11.24
N VAL A 366 -10.50 10.99 -12.12
CA VAL A 366 -11.39 11.09 -13.28
C VAL A 366 -12.35 9.90 -13.29
N ARG A 367 -13.42 9.98 -14.07
CA ARG A 367 -14.36 8.88 -14.27
C ARG A 367 -14.71 8.78 -15.74
N TYR A 368 -14.89 7.54 -16.21
CA TYR A 368 -15.35 7.25 -17.55
C TYR A 368 -16.42 6.16 -17.52
N GLU A 369 -17.26 6.11 -18.52
CA GLU A 369 -18.25 5.06 -18.68
C GLU A 369 -17.63 3.85 -19.36
N SER A 370 -17.87 2.66 -18.80
CA SER A 370 -17.47 1.38 -19.37
C SER A 370 -18.47 0.90 -20.41
N PHE A 371 -18.29 -0.32 -20.93
CA PHE A 371 -19.10 -0.93 -22.00
C PHE A 371 -20.60 -1.05 -21.66
N ASP A 372 -20.92 -1.09 -20.38
CA ASP A 372 -22.28 -1.27 -19.85
C ASP A 372 -22.81 -0.02 -19.12
N GLY A 373 -22.13 1.13 -19.29
CA GLY A 373 -22.52 2.40 -18.66
C GLY A 373 -22.03 2.56 -17.22
N LEU A 374 -21.36 1.54 -16.63
CA LEU A 374 -20.79 1.66 -15.28
C LEU A 374 -19.71 2.73 -15.28
N LYS A 375 -19.78 3.65 -14.30
CA LYS A 375 -18.77 4.70 -14.10
C LYS A 375 -17.54 4.13 -13.40
N ILE A 376 -16.43 4.06 -14.12
CA ILE A 376 -15.15 3.54 -13.62
C ILE A 376 -14.31 4.71 -13.11
N PRO A 377 -13.91 4.72 -11.82
CA PRO A 377 -12.97 5.68 -11.28
C PRO A 377 -11.55 5.37 -11.77
N ALA A 378 -10.77 6.43 -12.02
CA ALA A 378 -9.36 6.30 -12.36
C ALA A 378 -8.58 7.52 -11.89
N ILE A 379 -7.26 7.42 -11.84
CA ILE A 379 -6.37 8.54 -11.55
C ILE A 379 -5.57 8.86 -12.80
N LEU A 380 -5.73 10.07 -13.31
CA LEU A 380 -4.98 10.57 -14.46
C LEU A 380 -3.73 11.33 -13.98
N TYR A 381 -2.58 10.93 -14.52
CA TYR A 381 -1.33 11.68 -14.45
C TYR A 381 -0.97 12.16 -15.85
N LYS A 382 -0.97 13.48 -16.06
CA LYS A 382 -0.74 14.09 -17.37
C LYS A 382 0.63 14.76 -17.41
N PRO A 383 1.46 14.51 -18.44
CA PRO A 383 2.70 15.28 -18.67
C PRO A 383 2.41 16.76 -18.89
N LYS A 384 3.30 17.64 -18.44
CA LYS A 384 3.11 19.10 -18.58
C LYS A 384 3.12 19.57 -20.01
N ASN A 385 3.95 18.96 -20.86
CA ASN A 385 4.09 19.25 -22.29
C ASN A 385 2.97 18.66 -23.14
N ALA A 386 2.11 17.80 -22.59
CA ALA A 386 1.02 17.17 -23.34
C ALA A 386 -0.04 18.20 -23.74
N THR A 387 -0.12 18.51 -25.03
CA THR A 387 -1.06 19.48 -25.63
C THR A 387 -1.70 18.90 -26.89
N LYS A 388 -2.70 19.59 -27.44
CA LYS A 388 -3.30 19.20 -28.73
C LYS A 388 -2.29 19.18 -29.88
N LYS A 389 -1.25 20.07 -29.82
CA LYS A 389 -0.18 20.17 -30.83
C LYS A 389 0.92 19.13 -30.56
N GLU A 390 1.23 18.85 -29.30
CA GLU A 390 2.25 17.92 -28.86
C GLU A 390 1.56 16.74 -28.15
N LYS A 391 1.07 15.79 -28.97
CA LYS A 391 0.42 14.58 -28.45
C LYS A 391 1.44 13.64 -27.84
N VAL A 392 1.04 12.96 -26.77
CA VAL A 392 1.90 12.03 -26.03
C VAL A 392 1.34 10.61 -26.06
N PRO A 393 2.20 9.59 -25.98
CA PRO A 393 1.77 8.22 -25.73
C PRO A 393 1.14 8.09 -24.33
N ALA A 394 0.38 7.01 -24.12
CA ALA A 394 -0.23 6.74 -22.84
C ALA A 394 -0.08 5.28 -22.39
N LEU A 395 -0.20 5.06 -21.08
CA LEU A 395 -0.27 3.74 -20.49
C LEU A 395 -1.50 3.63 -19.59
N VAL A 396 -2.25 2.56 -19.77
CA VAL A 396 -3.27 2.12 -18.81
C VAL A 396 -2.54 1.36 -17.71
N TRP A 397 -2.61 1.87 -16.48
CA TRP A 397 -2.00 1.28 -15.31
C TRP A 397 -3.04 0.49 -14.53
N VAL A 398 -2.79 -0.80 -14.30
CA VAL A 398 -3.69 -1.69 -13.56
C VAL A 398 -3.06 -2.07 -12.22
N HIS A 399 -3.80 -1.86 -11.12
CA HIS A 399 -3.31 -2.19 -9.77
C HIS A 399 -3.34 -3.70 -9.50
N GLY A 400 -2.62 -4.13 -8.46
CA GLY A 400 -2.64 -5.51 -7.97
C GLY A 400 -3.89 -5.82 -7.11
N GLY A 401 -4.01 -7.06 -6.68
CA GLY A 401 -5.12 -7.59 -5.88
C GLY A 401 -5.27 -9.10 -6.08
N PRO A 402 -6.47 -9.59 -6.50
CA PRO A 402 -7.69 -8.85 -6.83
C PRO A 402 -8.20 -7.98 -5.68
N GLY A 403 -9.04 -7.00 -5.98
CA GLY A 403 -9.65 -6.13 -4.97
C GLY A 403 -8.75 -5.02 -4.41
N GLY A 404 -7.62 -4.71 -5.06
CA GLY A 404 -6.81 -3.55 -4.73
C GLY A 404 -7.46 -2.22 -5.07
N GLN A 405 -6.68 -1.14 -5.04
CA GLN A 405 -7.11 0.20 -5.44
C GLN A 405 -5.91 1.04 -5.89
N SER A 406 -6.02 1.70 -7.04
CA SER A 406 -5.15 2.82 -7.40
C SER A 406 -5.50 4.02 -6.54
N ARG A 407 -4.53 4.53 -5.78
CA ARG A 407 -4.71 5.65 -4.85
C ARG A 407 -3.77 6.81 -5.18
N ILE A 408 -4.21 8.04 -4.88
CA ILE A 408 -3.37 9.21 -5.04
C ILE A 408 -2.20 9.15 -4.05
N GLY A 409 -0.99 9.30 -4.57
CA GLY A 409 0.26 9.29 -3.81
C GLY A 409 1.47 9.31 -4.73
N TYR A 410 2.65 9.48 -4.14
CA TYR A 410 3.91 9.44 -4.87
C TYR A 410 4.24 8.00 -5.27
N ARG A 411 4.43 7.79 -6.58
CA ARG A 411 4.87 6.51 -7.14
C ARG A 411 6.05 6.76 -8.09
N PRO A 412 7.28 6.33 -7.73
CA PRO A 412 8.47 6.63 -8.52
C PRO A 412 8.35 6.26 -10.00
N LEU A 413 7.87 5.04 -10.31
CA LEU A 413 7.71 4.60 -11.69
C LEU A 413 6.68 5.45 -12.47
N ILE A 414 5.55 5.80 -11.85
CA ILE A 414 4.57 6.69 -12.50
C ILE A 414 5.19 8.06 -12.76
N GLN A 415 5.85 8.66 -11.75
CA GLN A 415 6.52 9.95 -11.92
C GLN A 415 7.60 9.90 -13.01
N TYR A 416 8.34 8.80 -13.09
CA TYR A 416 9.38 8.58 -14.10
C TYR A 416 8.79 8.54 -15.51
N LEU A 417 7.78 7.71 -15.73
CA LEU A 417 7.10 7.60 -17.02
C LEU A 417 6.45 8.91 -17.45
N VAL A 418 5.77 9.61 -16.52
CA VAL A 418 5.12 10.89 -16.82
C VAL A 418 6.14 11.99 -17.11
N ASN A 419 7.25 12.04 -16.38
CA ASN A 419 8.34 12.97 -16.62
C ASN A 419 8.98 12.75 -18.00
N HIS A 420 8.95 11.51 -18.51
CA HIS A 420 9.42 11.14 -19.85
C HIS A 420 8.32 11.17 -20.91
N GLY A 421 7.20 11.85 -20.64
CA GLY A 421 6.20 12.18 -21.63
C GLY A 421 5.07 11.16 -21.81
N TYR A 422 4.87 10.21 -20.91
CA TYR A 422 3.73 9.30 -20.93
C TYR A 422 2.58 9.81 -20.08
N ALA A 423 1.38 9.88 -20.63
CA ALA A 423 0.18 10.01 -19.79
C ALA A 423 -0.15 8.64 -19.16
N ILE A 424 -0.49 8.65 -17.86
CA ILE A 424 -0.84 7.42 -17.13
C ILE A 424 -2.29 7.53 -16.65
N LEU A 425 -3.10 6.54 -17.01
CA LEU A 425 -4.45 6.35 -16.46
C LEU A 425 -4.42 5.13 -15.53
N ALA A 426 -4.36 5.39 -14.22
CA ALA A 426 -4.39 4.35 -13.19
C ALA A 426 -5.85 4.00 -12.87
N VAL A 427 -6.32 2.90 -13.44
CA VAL A 427 -7.72 2.47 -13.41
C VAL A 427 -8.06 1.84 -12.06
N ASN A 428 -9.28 2.12 -11.58
CA ASN A 428 -9.96 1.34 -10.53
C ASN A 428 -11.13 0.59 -11.19
N ASN A 429 -10.81 -0.50 -11.89
CA ASN A 429 -11.78 -1.36 -12.56
C ASN A 429 -12.80 -1.91 -11.54
N ARG A 430 -13.96 -2.40 -12.03
CA ARG A 430 -14.89 -3.13 -11.15
C ARG A 430 -14.15 -4.20 -10.35
N GLY A 431 -14.56 -4.43 -9.12
CA GLY A 431 -13.82 -5.25 -8.16
C GLY A 431 -12.81 -4.47 -7.31
N SER A 432 -12.51 -3.20 -7.62
CA SER A 432 -11.63 -2.37 -6.78
C SER A 432 -12.29 -2.00 -5.46
N SER A 433 -11.52 -2.02 -4.36
CA SER A 433 -11.98 -1.58 -3.03
C SER A 433 -12.19 -0.07 -2.95
N GLY A 434 -12.98 0.39 -1.98
CA GLY A 434 -13.18 1.80 -1.67
C GLY A 434 -14.31 2.48 -2.44
N TYR A 435 -15.08 1.74 -3.23
CA TYR A 435 -16.20 2.26 -4.02
C TYR A 435 -17.53 1.55 -3.72
N GLY A 436 -17.63 0.96 -2.53
CA GLY A 436 -18.80 0.24 -2.04
C GLY A 436 -18.74 -1.26 -2.28
N LYS A 437 -19.49 -2.03 -1.46
CA LYS A 437 -19.46 -3.50 -1.52
C LYS A 437 -20.03 -4.06 -2.83
N THR A 438 -21.02 -3.40 -3.43
CA THR A 438 -21.57 -3.80 -4.73
C THR A 438 -20.49 -3.68 -5.82
N PHE A 439 -19.82 -2.51 -5.92
CA PHE A 439 -18.74 -2.31 -6.88
C PHE A 439 -17.57 -3.29 -6.66
N TYR A 440 -17.24 -3.58 -5.39
CA TYR A 440 -16.19 -4.51 -4.98
C TYR A 440 -16.47 -5.96 -5.42
N SER A 441 -17.73 -6.36 -5.53
CA SER A 441 -18.14 -7.74 -5.88
C SER A 441 -18.38 -7.97 -7.37
N LEU A 442 -18.29 -6.92 -8.22
CA LEU A 442 -18.64 -7.02 -9.64
C LEU A 442 -17.70 -7.90 -10.49
N ASP A 443 -16.55 -8.26 -9.95
CA ASP A 443 -15.58 -9.15 -10.58
C ASP A 443 -15.58 -10.58 -10.00
N ASP A 444 -16.39 -10.88 -8.99
CA ASP A 444 -16.49 -12.22 -8.42
C ASP A 444 -16.81 -13.25 -9.51
N LYS A 445 -15.92 -14.24 -9.71
CA LYS A 445 -15.95 -15.24 -10.79
C LYS A 445 -16.05 -14.65 -12.20
N ASN A 446 -15.56 -13.44 -12.41
CA ASN A 446 -15.62 -12.70 -13.67
C ASN A 446 -14.29 -11.95 -13.96
N HIS A 447 -13.21 -12.46 -13.35
CA HIS A 447 -11.87 -11.92 -13.45
C HIS A 447 -11.26 -12.15 -14.84
N GLY A 448 -10.60 -11.11 -15.38
CA GLY A 448 -10.05 -11.15 -16.73
C GLY A 448 -11.11 -11.03 -17.84
N GLU A 449 -12.32 -10.66 -17.47
CA GLU A 449 -13.50 -10.58 -18.35
C GLU A 449 -14.06 -9.14 -18.36
N ASN A 450 -15.03 -8.84 -17.48
CA ASN A 450 -15.65 -7.49 -17.44
C ASN A 450 -14.72 -6.44 -16.82
N ASP A 451 -13.92 -6.78 -15.84
CA ASP A 451 -12.88 -5.94 -15.27
C ASP A 451 -11.78 -5.62 -16.30
N LEU A 452 -11.46 -6.54 -17.19
CA LEU A 452 -10.55 -6.32 -18.31
C LEU A 452 -11.16 -5.35 -19.34
N LYS A 453 -12.45 -5.47 -19.64
CA LYS A 453 -13.15 -4.52 -20.49
C LYS A 453 -13.10 -3.10 -19.92
N ASP A 454 -13.21 -2.93 -18.60
CA ASP A 454 -13.04 -1.61 -17.97
C ASP A 454 -11.69 -0.98 -18.32
N CYS A 455 -10.61 -1.76 -18.34
CA CYS A 455 -9.28 -1.29 -18.73
C CYS A 455 -9.24 -0.90 -20.23
N ALA A 456 -9.88 -1.65 -21.12
CA ALA A 456 -9.99 -1.31 -22.54
C ALA A 456 -10.81 -0.03 -22.76
N TRP A 457 -11.91 0.16 -22.02
CA TRP A 457 -12.69 1.40 -22.05
C TRP A 457 -11.91 2.59 -21.49
N GLY A 458 -11.00 2.37 -20.54
CA GLY A 458 -10.02 3.36 -20.12
C GLY A 458 -9.10 3.81 -21.26
N LYS A 459 -8.64 2.89 -22.12
CA LYS A 459 -7.92 3.22 -23.37
C LYS A 459 -8.80 4.08 -24.29
N TYR A 460 -10.06 3.69 -24.52
CA TYR A 460 -10.96 4.47 -25.40
C TYR A 460 -11.25 5.86 -24.84
N TRP A 461 -11.34 6.01 -23.52
CA TRP A 461 -11.42 7.32 -22.86
C TRP A 461 -10.16 8.15 -23.11
N LEU A 462 -8.96 7.56 -22.99
CA LEU A 462 -7.69 8.23 -23.34
C LEU A 462 -7.65 8.69 -24.79
N GLN A 463 -8.13 7.87 -25.72
CA GLN A 463 -8.18 8.20 -27.15
C GLN A 463 -9.07 9.42 -27.46
N LYS A 464 -10.03 9.75 -26.60
CA LYS A 464 -10.86 10.97 -26.71
C LYS A 464 -10.16 12.22 -26.22
N GLN A 465 -9.01 12.11 -25.52
CA GLN A 465 -8.26 13.26 -25.05
C GLN A 465 -7.44 13.87 -26.19
N GLU A 466 -7.57 15.18 -26.43
CA GLU A 466 -6.92 15.85 -27.57
C GLU A 466 -5.38 15.78 -27.53
N TYR A 467 -4.79 15.60 -26.35
CA TYR A 467 -3.35 15.53 -26.12
C TYR A 467 -2.77 14.11 -26.17
N ILE A 468 -3.58 13.08 -26.44
CA ILE A 468 -3.12 11.68 -26.53
C ILE A 468 -2.92 11.29 -28.01
N ASP A 469 -1.79 10.60 -28.27
CA ASP A 469 -1.60 9.87 -29.52
C ASP A 469 -2.38 8.56 -29.43
N LYS A 470 -3.47 8.48 -30.19
CA LYS A 470 -4.44 7.39 -30.15
C LYS A 470 -3.85 6.02 -30.51
N GLU A 471 -2.78 6.03 -31.34
CA GLU A 471 -2.13 4.81 -31.82
C GLU A 471 -1.02 4.32 -30.87
N LYS A 472 -0.66 5.11 -29.85
CA LYS A 472 0.48 4.86 -28.96
C LYS A 472 0.04 4.64 -27.53
N ILE A 473 -0.79 3.61 -27.30
CA ILE A 473 -1.32 3.28 -25.98
C ILE A 473 -0.92 1.86 -25.61
N GLY A 474 -0.26 1.71 -24.45
CA GLY A 474 0.11 0.41 -23.85
C GLY A 474 -0.63 0.15 -22.54
N ILE A 475 -0.38 -1.04 -21.97
CA ILE A 475 -0.91 -1.47 -20.67
C ILE A 475 0.23 -1.96 -19.78
N ILE A 476 0.17 -1.63 -18.50
CA ILE A 476 1.18 -2.00 -17.50
C ILE A 476 0.53 -2.29 -16.15
N GLY A 477 0.98 -3.34 -15.48
CA GLY A 477 0.49 -3.65 -14.14
C GLY A 477 1.37 -4.65 -13.40
N GLY A 478 1.16 -4.72 -12.07
CA GLY A 478 1.87 -5.67 -11.21
C GLY A 478 0.93 -6.63 -10.49
N SER A 479 1.39 -7.87 -10.22
CA SER A 479 0.60 -8.89 -9.54
C SER A 479 -0.70 -9.20 -10.31
N TYR A 480 -1.87 -9.02 -9.70
CA TYR A 480 -3.14 -9.09 -10.41
C TYR A 480 -3.19 -8.14 -11.62
N GLY A 481 -2.63 -6.92 -11.50
CA GLY A 481 -2.50 -5.99 -12.64
C GLY A 481 -1.59 -6.52 -13.75
N GLY A 482 -0.59 -7.34 -13.41
CA GLY A 482 0.24 -8.07 -14.36
C GLY A 482 -0.54 -9.17 -15.07
N PHE A 483 -1.42 -9.90 -14.36
CA PHE A 483 -2.39 -10.79 -14.96
C PHE A 483 -3.29 -10.05 -15.95
N MET A 484 -3.88 -8.93 -15.55
CA MET A 484 -4.73 -8.09 -16.40
C MET A 484 -4.00 -7.60 -17.65
N THR A 485 -2.71 -7.26 -17.50
CA THR A 485 -1.84 -6.92 -18.63
C THR A 485 -1.72 -8.10 -19.61
N MET A 486 -1.40 -9.29 -19.10
CA MET A 486 -1.29 -10.48 -19.96
C MET A 486 -2.63 -10.90 -20.54
N ALA A 487 -3.72 -10.79 -19.78
CA ALA A 487 -5.08 -11.03 -20.26
C ALA A 487 -5.46 -10.07 -21.41
N ALA A 488 -5.09 -8.78 -21.30
CA ALA A 488 -5.27 -7.83 -22.38
C ALA A 488 -4.51 -8.25 -23.65
N MET A 489 -3.25 -8.66 -23.51
CA MET A 489 -2.41 -9.04 -24.64
C MET A 489 -2.83 -10.37 -25.29
N THR A 490 -3.53 -11.27 -24.55
CA THR A 490 -4.00 -12.56 -25.06
C THR A 490 -5.46 -12.56 -25.51
N PHE A 491 -6.35 -11.92 -24.75
CA PHE A 491 -7.81 -11.96 -25.02
C PHE A 491 -8.31 -10.75 -25.82
N MET A 492 -7.52 -9.66 -25.83
CA MET A 492 -7.80 -8.44 -26.58
C MET A 492 -6.54 -7.98 -27.35
N PRO A 493 -5.94 -8.84 -28.22
CA PRO A 493 -4.59 -8.67 -28.75
C PRO A 493 -4.40 -7.42 -29.64
N ASP A 494 -5.49 -6.84 -30.14
CA ASP A 494 -5.47 -5.66 -30.99
C ASP A 494 -5.60 -4.34 -30.20
N GLU A 495 -5.90 -4.43 -28.88
CA GLU A 495 -6.20 -3.22 -28.10
C GLU A 495 -4.95 -2.43 -27.70
N PHE A 496 -3.89 -3.08 -27.27
CA PHE A 496 -2.72 -2.40 -26.73
C PHE A 496 -1.47 -2.68 -27.56
N LYS A 497 -0.69 -1.64 -27.80
CA LYS A 497 0.54 -1.73 -28.63
C LYS A 497 1.71 -2.39 -27.91
N VAL A 498 1.70 -2.38 -26.56
CA VAL A 498 2.68 -3.05 -25.70
C VAL A 498 2.04 -3.46 -24.39
N GLY A 499 2.53 -4.55 -23.78
CA GLY A 499 2.20 -4.97 -22.42
C GLY A 499 3.43 -5.06 -21.52
N VAL A 500 3.35 -4.50 -20.32
CA VAL A 500 4.41 -4.64 -19.30
C VAL A 500 3.86 -5.38 -18.09
N ASN A 501 4.21 -6.65 -17.97
CA ASN A 501 3.83 -7.53 -16.87
C ASN A 501 4.90 -7.52 -15.78
N ILE A 502 4.53 -7.08 -14.59
CA ILE A 502 5.41 -7.08 -13.41
C ILE A 502 4.89 -8.15 -12.45
N TYR A 503 5.59 -9.30 -12.36
CA TYR A 503 5.26 -10.48 -11.51
C TYR A 503 3.76 -10.84 -11.52
N GLY A 504 3.15 -10.89 -12.72
CA GLY A 504 1.71 -11.18 -12.86
C GLY A 504 1.41 -12.65 -13.00
N VAL A 505 0.24 -13.06 -12.48
CA VAL A 505 -0.28 -14.42 -12.63
C VAL A 505 -0.56 -14.71 -14.11
N THR A 506 -0.12 -15.87 -14.59
CA THR A 506 -0.37 -16.33 -15.96
C THR A 506 -1.11 -17.67 -16.02
N ASN A 507 -1.15 -18.41 -14.89
CA ASN A 507 -1.84 -19.69 -14.74
C ASN A 507 -2.61 -19.75 -13.42
N TRP A 508 -3.88 -19.36 -13.43
CA TRP A 508 -4.73 -19.32 -12.24
C TRP A 508 -4.95 -20.68 -11.59
N VAL A 509 -4.94 -21.76 -12.37
CA VAL A 509 -5.08 -23.12 -11.81
C VAL A 509 -3.90 -23.43 -10.89
N ARG A 510 -2.67 -23.13 -11.33
CA ARG A 510 -1.45 -23.32 -10.52
C ARG A 510 -1.43 -22.37 -9.35
N THR A 511 -1.61 -21.09 -9.57
CA THR A 511 -1.53 -20.06 -8.52
C THR A 511 -2.47 -20.36 -7.36
N LEU A 512 -3.72 -20.76 -7.64
CA LEU A 512 -4.67 -21.10 -6.58
C LEU A 512 -4.38 -22.44 -5.89
N ARG A 513 -3.67 -23.37 -6.56
CA ARG A 513 -3.19 -24.62 -5.94
C ARG A 513 -1.96 -24.42 -5.07
N SER A 514 -1.12 -23.43 -5.40
CA SER A 514 0.14 -23.12 -4.71
C SER A 514 0.04 -21.95 -3.74
N ILE A 515 -1.16 -21.61 -3.27
CA ILE A 515 -1.36 -20.57 -2.24
C ILE A 515 -0.46 -20.86 -1.05
N PRO A 516 0.38 -19.89 -0.60
CA PRO A 516 1.25 -20.06 0.55
C PRO A 516 0.48 -20.56 1.79
N ALA A 517 1.07 -21.46 2.57
CA ALA A 517 0.40 -22.06 3.72
C ALA A 517 -0.10 -21.00 4.71
N TYR A 518 0.66 -19.95 4.94
CA TYR A 518 0.31 -18.83 5.84
C TYR A 518 -0.86 -17.95 5.33
N TRP A 519 -1.41 -18.22 4.12
CA TRP A 519 -2.66 -17.60 3.63
C TRP A 519 -3.90 -18.47 3.88
N GLU A 520 -3.83 -19.50 4.70
CA GLU A 520 -4.95 -20.40 4.98
C GLU A 520 -6.23 -19.62 5.38
N SER A 521 -6.10 -18.57 6.20
CA SER A 521 -7.22 -17.70 6.61
C SER A 521 -7.93 -16.99 5.44
N SER A 522 -7.27 -16.83 4.30
CA SER A 522 -7.82 -16.19 3.09
C SER A 522 -8.15 -17.18 1.97
N ARG A 523 -7.78 -18.47 2.10
CA ARG A 523 -7.95 -19.48 1.05
C ARG A 523 -9.40 -19.63 0.61
N ASN A 524 -10.32 -19.79 1.55
CA ASN A 524 -11.74 -19.94 1.23
C ASN A 524 -12.31 -18.71 0.54
N GLN A 525 -11.90 -17.51 0.97
CA GLN A 525 -12.28 -16.27 0.34
C GLN A 525 -11.82 -16.24 -1.13
N LEU A 526 -10.55 -16.54 -1.38
CA LEU A 526 -9.99 -16.60 -2.74
C LEU A 526 -10.70 -17.63 -3.61
N TYR A 527 -11.03 -18.80 -3.07
CA TYR A 527 -11.75 -19.83 -3.84
C TYR A 527 -13.19 -19.43 -4.16
N LYS A 528 -13.87 -18.71 -3.27
CA LYS A 528 -15.21 -18.18 -3.55
C LYS A 528 -15.19 -17.07 -4.59
N GLU A 529 -14.20 -16.22 -4.53
CA GLU A 529 -13.99 -15.08 -5.43
C GLU A 529 -13.52 -15.54 -6.82
N MET A 530 -12.40 -16.24 -6.88
CA MET A 530 -11.74 -16.65 -8.12
C MET A 530 -12.29 -17.97 -8.69
N GLY A 531 -12.74 -18.88 -7.84
CA GLY A 531 -13.08 -20.27 -8.17
C GLY A 531 -12.16 -21.27 -7.49
N ASN A 532 -12.68 -22.46 -7.19
CA ASN A 532 -11.92 -23.54 -6.58
C ASN A 532 -11.16 -24.35 -7.63
N PRO A 533 -9.80 -24.38 -7.63
CA PRO A 533 -9.00 -25.08 -8.66
C PRO A 533 -9.12 -26.62 -8.60
N PHE A 534 -9.76 -27.17 -7.56
CA PHE A 534 -10.01 -28.59 -7.36
C PHE A 534 -11.45 -29.01 -7.73
N SER A 535 -12.25 -28.08 -8.25
CA SER A 535 -13.63 -28.29 -8.68
C SER A 535 -13.80 -28.05 -10.19
N LYS A 536 -15.04 -28.05 -10.67
CA LYS A 536 -15.40 -27.65 -12.04
C LYS A 536 -14.96 -26.21 -12.39
N ASP A 537 -14.73 -25.35 -11.40
CA ASP A 537 -14.22 -24.01 -11.63
C ASP A 537 -12.82 -24.02 -12.28
N SER A 538 -12.09 -25.15 -12.21
CA SER A 538 -10.78 -25.31 -12.87
C SER A 538 -10.84 -25.08 -14.38
N ILE A 539 -11.97 -25.38 -15.04
CA ILE A 539 -12.18 -25.15 -16.47
C ILE A 539 -12.19 -23.63 -16.75
N ARG A 540 -12.94 -22.86 -15.96
CA ARG A 540 -12.96 -21.40 -16.11
C ARG A 540 -11.59 -20.81 -15.79
N LEU A 541 -10.94 -21.26 -14.70
CA LEU A 541 -9.60 -20.81 -14.32
C LEU A 541 -8.57 -21.07 -15.43
N TYR A 542 -8.66 -22.21 -16.11
CA TYR A 542 -7.86 -22.50 -17.31
C TYR A 542 -8.15 -21.49 -18.43
N ASN A 543 -9.42 -21.28 -18.75
CA ASN A 543 -9.84 -20.41 -19.86
C ASN A 543 -9.43 -18.94 -19.66
N ILE A 544 -9.37 -18.44 -18.41
CA ILE A 544 -8.93 -17.07 -18.11
C ILE A 544 -7.42 -16.97 -17.86
N SER A 545 -6.67 -18.07 -17.96
CA SER A 545 -5.21 -18.09 -17.76
C SER A 545 -4.47 -17.70 -19.03
N PRO A 546 -3.79 -16.56 -19.09
CA PRO A 546 -3.12 -16.07 -20.30
C PRO A 546 -2.11 -17.07 -20.90
N LEU A 547 -1.45 -17.87 -20.07
CA LEU A 547 -0.46 -18.87 -20.50
C LEU A 547 -1.00 -19.80 -21.59
N PHE A 548 -2.24 -20.27 -21.44
CA PHE A 548 -2.84 -21.22 -22.37
C PHE A 548 -3.36 -20.58 -23.66
N HIS A 549 -3.24 -19.26 -23.79
CA HIS A 549 -3.66 -18.45 -24.93
C HIS A 549 -2.53 -17.60 -25.50
N ALA A 550 -1.28 -17.95 -25.20
CA ALA A 550 -0.09 -17.18 -25.61
C ALA A 550 0.02 -17.03 -27.15
N GLN A 551 -0.53 -17.99 -27.93
CA GLN A 551 -0.60 -17.93 -29.40
C GLN A 551 -1.38 -16.71 -29.93
N ASN A 552 -2.24 -16.10 -29.13
CA ASN A 552 -3.03 -14.94 -29.54
C ASN A 552 -2.26 -13.62 -29.44
N ILE A 553 -1.12 -13.59 -28.75
CA ILE A 553 -0.35 -12.36 -28.54
C ILE A 553 0.21 -11.87 -29.87
N LYS A 554 -0.12 -10.63 -30.25
CA LYS A 554 0.34 -9.99 -31.48
C LYS A 554 1.42 -8.93 -31.24
N ASN A 555 1.39 -8.30 -30.10
CA ASN A 555 2.21 -7.12 -29.80
C ASN A 555 3.29 -7.41 -28.76
N PRO A 556 4.39 -6.64 -28.72
CA PRO A 556 5.51 -6.85 -27.81
C PRO A 556 5.10 -6.84 -26.33
N ILE A 557 5.75 -7.70 -25.55
CA ILE A 557 5.57 -7.76 -24.11
C ILE A 557 6.90 -7.66 -23.36
N MET A 558 6.86 -7.10 -22.16
CA MET A 558 7.97 -7.17 -21.22
C MET A 558 7.48 -7.84 -19.94
N VAL A 559 8.29 -8.73 -19.38
CA VAL A 559 8.02 -9.47 -18.14
C VAL A 559 9.13 -9.22 -17.14
N LEU A 560 8.77 -8.85 -15.91
CA LEU A 560 9.69 -8.70 -14.78
C LEU A 560 9.24 -9.65 -13.67
N GLN A 561 10.19 -10.39 -13.06
CA GLN A 561 9.91 -11.40 -12.03
C GLN A 561 10.98 -11.41 -10.94
N GLY A 562 10.60 -11.71 -9.71
CA GLY A 562 11.49 -12.08 -8.61
C GLY A 562 11.56 -13.60 -8.45
N ALA A 563 12.77 -14.17 -8.34
CA ALA A 563 12.93 -15.62 -8.22
C ALA A 563 12.42 -16.18 -6.88
N ASN A 564 12.45 -15.36 -5.82
CA ASN A 564 11.99 -15.74 -4.47
C ASN A 564 10.52 -15.36 -4.21
N ASP A 565 9.74 -15.08 -5.26
CA ASP A 565 8.34 -14.67 -5.11
C ASP A 565 7.46 -15.84 -4.61
N PRO A 566 6.92 -15.78 -3.35
CA PRO A 566 6.11 -16.85 -2.79
C PRO A 566 4.63 -16.79 -3.22
N ARG A 567 4.20 -15.69 -3.84
CA ARG A 567 2.80 -15.44 -4.24
C ARG A 567 2.55 -15.79 -5.69
N VAL A 568 3.44 -15.33 -6.57
CA VAL A 568 3.43 -15.61 -8.01
C VAL A 568 4.76 -16.26 -8.33
N LEU A 569 4.76 -17.57 -8.41
CA LEU A 569 5.97 -18.36 -8.59
C LEU A 569 6.70 -17.99 -9.88
N GLN A 570 8.03 -17.99 -9.88
CA GLN A 570 8.86 -17.70 -11.05
C GLN A 570 8.41 -18.46 -12.31
N ILE A 571 7.99 -19.72 -12.15
CA ILE A 571 7.52 -20.58 -13.24
C ILE A 571 6.34 -19.97 -14.02
N GLU A 572 5.53 -19.10 -13.40
CA GLU A 572 4.45 -18.38 -14.08
C GLU A 572 4.99 -17.50 -15.21
N SER A 573 6.08 -16.78 -14.92
CA SER A 573 6.75 -15.90 -15.89
C SER A 573 7.58 -16.70 -16.89
N ASP A 574 8.33 -17.71 -16.45
CA ASP A 574 9.20 -18.54 -17.31
C ASP A 574 8.41 -19.23 -18.43
N GLU A 575 7.30 -19.89 -18.09
CA GLU A 575 6.45 -20.58 -19.05
C GLU A 575 5.75 -19.60 -20.00
N MET A 576 5.28 -18.46 -19.49
CA MET A 576 4.64 -17.45 -20.32
C MET A 576 5.61 -16.86 -21.34
N VAL A 577 6.83 -16.53 -20.92
CA VAL A 577 7.91 -16.02 -21.79
C VAL A 577 8.27 -17.05 -22.85
N LYS A 578 8.45 -18.32 -22.44
CA LYS A 578 8.76 -19.43 -23.36
C LYS A 578 7.64 -19.63 -24.40
N ALA A 579 6.39 -19.65 -23.95
CA ALA A 579 5.24 -19.82 -24.84
C ALA A 579 5.12 -18.65 -25.84
N ALA A 580 5.16 -17.40 -25.37
CA ALA A 580 5.06 -16.24 -26.25
C ALA A 580 6.18 -16.21 -27.30
N ARG A 581 7.44 -16.49 -26.91
CA ARG A 581 8.57 -16.57 -27.84
C ARG A 581 8.41 -17.67 -28.89
N SER A 582 7.85 -18.83 -28.52
CA SER A 582 7.62 -19.93 -29.46
C SER A 582 6.60 -19.58 -30.58
N PHE A 583 5.75 -18.58 -30.34
CA PHE A 583 4.82 -18.03 -31.34
C PHE A 583 5.37 -16.77 -32.04
N GLY A 584 6.66 -16.46 -31.88
CA GLY A 584 7.33 -15.35 -32.57
C GLY A 584 7.09 -13.98 -31.93
N VAL A 585 6.52 -13.90 -30.72
CA VAL A 585 6.31 -12.63 -30.01
C VAL A 585 7.64 -12.08 -29.52
N TYR A 586 7.86 -10.77 -29.69
CA TYR A 586 9.00 -10.09 -29.08
C TYR A 586 8.79 -9.99 -27.56
N VAL A 587 9.69 -10.62 -26.78
CA VAL A 587 9.60 -10.66 -25.32
C VAL A 587 10.91 -10.23 -24.69
N GLU A 588 10.89 -9.13 -23.91
CA GLU A 588 11.94 -8.82 -22.94
C GLU A 588 11.61 -9.48 -21.60
N TYR A 589 12.56 -10.19 -21.00
CA TYR A 589 12.40 -10.84 -19.70
C TYR A 589 13.52 -10.43 -18.75
N LEU A 590 13.14 -9.94 -17.59
CA LEU A 590 14.07 -9.53 -16.52
C LEU A 590 13.74 -10.30 -15.24
N LEU A 591 14.65 -11.20 -14.86
CA LEU A 591 14.57 -11.97 -13.61
C LEU A 591 15.53 -11.36 -12.58
N PHE A 592 15.03 -11.15 -11.37
CA PHE A 592 15.81 -10.75 -10.20
C PHE A 592 15.94 -11.93 -9.23
N GLU A 593 17.14 -12.53 -9.18
CA GLU A 593 17.40 -13.75 -8.40
C GLU A 593 17.19 -13.59 -6.90
N ASP A 594 17.35 -12.37 -6.38
CA ASP A 594 17.27 -12.00 -4.97
C ASP A 594 16.05 -11.13 -4.62
N ALA A 595 14.98 -11.21 -5.42
CA ALA A 595 13.73 -10.48 -5.18
C ALA A 595 12.56 -11.41 -4.90
N GLY A 596 11.66 -10.98 -4.01
CA GLY A 596 10.37 -11.60 -3.73
C GLY A 596 9.22 -10.97 -4.55
N HIS A 597 8.01 -10.92 -3.97
CA HIS A 597 6.82 -10.29 -4.59
C HIS A 597 6.92 -8.76 -4.52
N GLY A 598 7.79 -8.20 -5.33
CA GLY A 598 8.14 -6.77 -5.38
C GLY A 598 9.66 -6.57 -5.33
N PHE A 599 10.10 -5.43 -5.86
CA PHE A 599 11.52 -5.10 -5.89
C PHE A 599 11.83 -4.19 -4.68
N ALA A 600 12.29 -4.80 -3.58
CA ALA A 600 12.53 -4.09 -2.33
C ALA A 600 13.77 -3.19 -2.41
N LYS A 601 14.84 -3.66 -3.07
CA LYS A 601 16.12 -2.97 -3.17
C LYS A 601 16.06 -1.85 -4.23
N LYS A 602 16.59 -0.66 -3.92
CA LYS A 602 16.65 0.47 -4.87
C LYS A 602 17.37 0.10 -6.17
N LYS A 603 18.44 -0.73 -6.11
CA LYS A 603 19.15 -1.22 -7.29
C LYS A 603 18.23 -1.95 -8.26
N GLN A 604 17.41 -2.88 -7.75
CA GLN A 604 16.44 -3.63 -8.55
C GLN A 604 15.40 -2.71 -9.19
N GLN A 605 14.91 -1.72 -8.44
CA GLN A 605 13.94 -0.74 -8.94
C GLN A 605 14.55 0.13 -10.04
N ILE A 606 15.77 0.63 -9.86
CA ILE A 606 16.48 1.43 -10.86
C ILE A 606 16.63 0.63 -12.16
N GLU A 607 17.13 -0.59 -12.07
CA GLU A 607 17.31 -1.47 -13.23
C GLU A 607 15.98 -1.78 -13.92
N GLY A 608 14.99 -2.26 -13.17
CA GLY A 608 13.68 -2.63 -13.70
C GLY A 608 12.95 -1.44 -14.34
N TYR A 609 12.94 -0.29 -13.68
CA TYR A 609 12.25 0.90 -14.18
C TYR A 609 12.94 1.52 -15.39
N SER A 610 14.28 1.49 -15.44
CA SER A 610 15.04 1.89 -16.64
C SER A 610 14.70 1.00 -17.83
N LYS A 611 14.65 -0.31 -17.63
CA LYS A 611 14.28 -1.27 -18.67
C LYS A 611 12.85 -1.07 -19.15
N ILE A 612 11.90 -0.80 -18.23
CA ILE A 612 10.51 -0.50 -18.59
C ILE A 612 10.44 0.74 -19.49
N LEU A 613 11.09 1.85 -19.12
CA LEU A 613 11.08 3.06 -19.97
C LEU A 613 11.70 2.78 -21.34
N ASN A 614 12.87 2.15 -21.39
CA ASN A 614 13.53 1.85 -22.66
C ASN A 614 12.67 0.97 -23.57
N PHE A 615 11.98 -0.03 -22.98
CA PHE A 615 11.07 -0.90 -23.72
C PHE A 615 9.90 -0.11 -24.29
N VAL A 616 9.16 0.65 -23.46
CA VAL A 616 7.99 1.40 -23.94
C VAL A 616 8.39 2.50 -24.92
N ASP A 617 9.55 3.16 -24.74
CA ASP A 617 10.09 4.15 -25.67
C ASP A 617 10.38 3.52 -27.04
N SER A 618 10.99 2.34 -27.07
CA SER A 618 11.31 1.64 -28.33
C SER A 618 10.08 1.19 -29.12
N LYS A 619 8.90 1.11 -28.50
CA LYS A 619 7.65 0.59 -29.10
C LYS A 619 6.56 1.65 -29.27
N LEU A 620 6.59 2.74 -28.51
CA LEU A 620 5.55 3.76 -28.51
C LEU A 620 6.05 5.15 -28.94
N LYS A 621 7.35 5.39 -29.03
CA LYS A 621 7.92 6.62 -29.60
C LYS A 621 8.53 6.40 -30.97
#